data_282f81000b0e5e202fd913ea4b653bc0
#
_entry.id   282f81000b0e5e202fd913ea4b653bc0
#
_cell.length_a   1.000
_cell.length_b   1.000
_cell.length_c   1.000
_cell.angle_alpha   90.00
_cell.angle_beta   90.00
_cell.angle_gamma   90.00
#
_symmetry.space_group_name_H-M   'P 1'
#
loop_
_entity.id
_entity.type
_entity.pdbx_description
1 polymer ?
#
loop_
_entity_poly.entity_id
_entity_poly.type
_entity_poly.pdbx_seq_one_letter_code
_entity_poly.pdbx_strand_id
1 'polypeptide(L)'
;MATRIKLSLFIGLFCFLSLASAQKSSTDQAQIRGAMEFLASDAMQGRASGSHDELLAATYLASQLREIGIAPAGDAGGYIQDVSGEFNFYREGKKQWNTRNVVGRLEGRDEKLKDQVILLTAHMDHIGIGKPVNGDNIYNGADDDASGCVAVLQLARALAHEKAPKRTVIFVFFGSEETGGQGDQYFLQHPPVPLKSIVVNLEFEMIGRADSAVKPDELWLTGFDRSNLGPKLAKHGAHLVADPHPKQSFFQRSDNYALAKQGIVAHTVSSFGLHTDYHQPSDDVAHIDFDHMEQAIHSMLGPVRWLANSDFKPVWVEGKKP
;
A
#
# COMPACT_ATOMS: atom_id res chain seq x y z
N MET A 1 34.09 -10.19 54.99
CA MET A 1 33.10 -11.14 54.52
C MET A 1 31.86 -10.37 54.01
N ALA A 2 31.91 -9.85 52.76
CA ALA A 2 30.78 -9.22 52.09
C ALA A 2 31.25 -8.80 50.68
N THR A 3 31.12 -9.68 49.69
CA THR A 3 31.18 -9.25 48.26
C THR A 3 30.84 -10.45 47.38
N ARG A 4 29.56 -10.76 47.21
CA ARG A 4 29.06 -11.66 46.13
C ARG A 4 27.55 -11.64 46.01
N ILE A 5 26.90 -10.53 45.73
CA ILE A 5 25.52 -10.49 45.20
C ILE A 5 25.37 -9.17 44.41
N LYS A 6 25.81 -9.10 43.18
CA LYS A 6 25.43 -8.02 42.22
C LYS A 6 25.64 -8.37 40.75
N LEU A 7 25.85 -9.64 40.37
CA LEU A 7 26.12 -9.98 38.97
C LEU A 7 24.99 -10.73 38.25
N SER A 8 23.94 -11.15 38.97
CA SER A 8 22.89 -11.98 38.35
C SER A 8 21.70 -11.21 37.80
N LEU A 9 21.57 -9.90 38.05
CA LEU A 9 20.39 -9.13 37.64
C LEU A 9 20.53 -8.47 36.24
N PHE A 10 21.75 -8.32 35.74
CA PHE A 10 21.99 -7.66 34.43
C PHE A 10 21.85 -8.61 33.24
N ILE A 11 22.08 -9.90 33.38
CA ILE A 11 22.01 -10.89 32.30
C ILE A 11 20.55 -11.24 31.97
N GLY A 12 19.65 -11.21 32.95
CA GLY A 12 18.23 -11.48 32.73
C GLY A 12 17.50 -10.40 31.89
N LEU A 13 17.90 -9.15 32.05
CA LEU A 13 17.24 -8.03 31.34
C LEU A 13 17.60 -7.97 29.86
N PHE A 14 18.83 -8.36 29.47
CA PHE A 14 19.26 -8.39 28.06
C PHE A 14 18.59 -9.53 27.28
N CYS A 15 18.36 -10.70 27.89
CA CYS A 15 17.66 -11.81 27.24
C CYS A 15 16.16 -11.51 27.03
N PHE A 16 15.52 -10.77 27.94
CA PHE A 16 14.09 -10.41 27.78
C PHE A 16 13.87 -9.39 26.64
N LEU A 17 14.77 -8.43 26.46
CA LEU A 17 14.66 -7.45 25.38
C LEU A 17 14.87 -8.08 23.98
N SER A 18 15.78 -9.04 23.85
CA SER A 18 16.02 -9.74 22.60
C SER A 18 14.89 -10.73 22.25
N LEU A 19 14.31 -11.41 23.25
CA LEU A 19 13.15 -12.29 23.05
C LEU A 19 11.89 -11.51 22.64
N ALA A 20 11.64 -10.34 23.24
CA ALA A 20 10.50 -9.50 22.88
C ALA A 20 10.62 -8.93 21.44
N SER A 21 11.83 -8.57 20.99
CA SER A 21 12.07 -8.12 19.63
C SER A 21 11.90 -9.25 18.60
N ALA A 22 12.45 -10.42 18.88
CA ALA A 22 12.31 -11.59 18.01
C ALA A 22 10.85 -12.07 17.90
N GLN A 23 10.12 -12.04 19.01
CA GLN A 23 8.70 -12.43 19.02
C GLN A 23 7.82 -11.42 18.29
N LYS A 24 8.12 -10.12 18.37
CA LYS A 24 7.40 -9.09 17.61
C LYS A 24 7.61 -9.24 16.11
N SER A 25 8.85 -9.42 15.64
CA SER A 25 9.16 -9.66 14.23
C SER A 25 8.46 -10.91 13.68
N SER A 26 8.52 -12.02 14.39
CA SER A 26 7.84 -13.25 13.96
C SER A 26 6.30 -13.11 13.87
N THR A 27 5.70 -12.28 14.71
CA THR A 27 4.26 -12.00 14.68
C THR A 27 3.90 -11.12 13.47
N ASP A 28 4.70 -10.11 13.19
CA ASP A 28 4.48 -9.23 12.03
C ASP A 28 4.58 -10.03 10.72
N GLN A 29 5.60 -10.88 10.54
CA GLN A 29 5.74 -11.74 9.36
C GLN A 29 4.60 -12.76 9.23
N ALA A 30 4.12 -13.33 10.33
CA ALA A 30 2.98 -14.24 10.30
C ALA A 30 1.68 -13.54 9.84
N GLN A 31 1.48 -12.28 10.23
CA GLN A 31 0.34 -11.48 9.77
C GLN A 31 0.46 -11.13 8.28
N ILE A 32 1.65 -10.73 7.83
CA ILE A 32 1.94 -10.48 6.42
C ILE A 32 1.64 -11.73 5.59
N ARG A 33 2.21 -12.88 5.99
CA ARG A 33 2.01 -14.16 5.31
C ARG A 33 0.55 -14.57 5.27
N GLY A 34 -0.17 -14.52 6.38
CA GLY A 34 -1.58 -14.91 6.43
C GLY A 34 -2.47 -14.03 5.54
N ALA A 35 -2.20 -12.73 5.45
CA ALA A 35 -2.91 -11.84 4.55
C ALA A 35 -2.59 -12.12 3.07
N MET A 36 -1.31 -12.36 2.75
CA MET A 36 -0.89 -12.76 1.40
C MET A 36 -1.50 -14.09 0.97
N GLU A 37 -1.42 -15.12 1.83
CA GLU A 37 -2.01 -16.44 1.59
C GLU A 37 -3.53 -16.39 1.41
N PHE A 38 -4.22 -15.42 2.01
CA PHE A 38 -5.63 -15.19 1.74
C PHE A 38 -5.85 -14.50 0.39
N LEU A 39 -5.27 -13.29 0.22
CA LEU A 39 -5.55 -12.45 -0.96
C LEU A 39 -5.09 -13.06 -2.27
N ALA A 40 -3.95 -13.74 -2.29
CA ALA A 40 -3.38 -14.35 -3.47
C ALA A 40 -3.59 -15.87 -3.55
N SER A 41 -4.56 -16.42 -2.82
CA SER A 41 -4.91 -17.85 -2.93
C SER A 41 -5.72 -18.14 -4.19
N ASP A 42 -5.69 -19.37 -4.65
CA ASP A 42 -6.56 -19.86 -5.73
C ASP A 42 -8.05 -19.71 -5.42
N ALA A 43 -8.42 -19.72 -4.13
CA ALA A 43 -9.79 -19.51 -3.68
C ALA A 43 -10.32 -18.10 -4.04
N MET A 44 -9.41 -17.13 -4.21
CA MET A 44 -9.74 -15.75 -4.63
C MET A 44 -9.80 -15.59 -6.15
N GLN A 45 -9.56 -16.65 -6.92
CA GLN A 45 -9.70 -16.70 -8.38
C GLN A 45 -9.08 -15.49 -9.10
N GLY A 46 -8.00 -14.92 -8.53
CA GLY A 46 -7.29 -13.76 -9.07
C GLY A 46 -8.04 -12.43 -9.00
N ARG A 47 -9.08 -12.29 -8.20
CA ARG A 47 -9.74 -11.01 -7.81
C ARG A 47 -10.11 -10.08 -8.97
N ALA A 48 -10.56 -10.63 -10.11
CA ALA A 48 -10.88 -9.78 -11.29
C ALA A 48 -11.83 -8.63 -10.93
N SER A 49 -11.57 -7.46 -11.48
CA SER A 49 -12.41 -6.26 -11.31
C SER A 49 -13.89 -6.56 -11.55
N GLY A 50 -14.74 -6.12 -10.63
CA GLY A 50 -16.19 -6.31 -10.68
C GLY A 50 -16.67 -7.72 -10.35
N SER A 51 -15.77 -8.66 -10.09
CA SER A 51 -16.13 -10.05 -9.77
C SER A 51 -16.63 -10.22 -8.33
N HIS A 52 -17.16 -11.42 -8.05
CA HIS A 52 -17.45 -11.85 -6.68
C HIS A 52 -16.18 -11.91 -5.83
N ASP A 53 -15.07 -12.29 -6.43
CA ASP A 53 -13.80 -12.51 -5.73
C ASP A 53 -13.14 -11.18 -5.35
N GLU A 54 -13.29 -10.13 -6.18
CA GLU A 54 -12.97 -8.76 -5.77
C GLU A 54 -13.82 -8.31 -4.57
N LEU A 55 -15.12 -8.67 -4.54
CA LEU A 55 -15.99 -8.37 -3.37
C LEU A 55 -15.49 -9.10 -2.12
N LEU A 56 -15.00 -10.34 -2.24
CA LEU A 56 -14.39 -11.06 -1.12
C LEU A 56 -13.13 -10.34 -0.63
N ALA A 57 -12.24 -9.91 -1.54
CA ALA A 57 -11.05 -9.13 -1.19
C ALA A 57 -11.42 -7.82 -0.48
N ALA A 58 -12.37 -7.06 -1.03
CA ALA A 58 -12.87 -5.83 -0.41
C ALA A 58 -13.47 -6.08 0.98
N THR A 59 -14.26 -7.15 1.15
CA THR A 59 -14.85 -7.51 2.43
C THR A 59 -13.79 -7.89 3.45
N TYR A 60 -12.76 -8.64 3.03
CA TYR A 60 -11.63 -8.99 3.88
C TYR A 60 -10.87 -7.73 4.33
N LEU A 61 -10.46 -6.87 3.41
CA LEU A 61 -9.72 -5.64 3.72
C LEU A 61 -10.52 -4.71 4.64
N ALA A 62 -11.81 -4.55 4.38
CA ALA A 62 -12.73 -3.79 5.24
C ALA A 62 -12.82 -4.39 6.66
N SER A 63 -12.85 -5.73 6.76
CA SER A 63 -12.89 -6.41 8.06
C SER A 63 -11.59 -6.22 8.85
N GLN A 64 -10.44 -6.25 8.16
CA GLN A 64 -9.13 -6.01 8.76
C GLN A 64 -8.98 -4.56 9.25
N LEU A 65 -9.43 -3.57 8.46
CA LEU A 65 -9.45 -2.18 8.90
C LEU A 65 -10.33 -1.99 10.15
N ARG A 66 -11.49 -2.66 10.18
CA ARG A 66 -12.39 -2.63 11.34
C ARG A 66 -11.74 -3.25 12.58
N GLU A 67 -11.09 -4.40 12.43
CA GLU A 67 -10.42 -5.13 13.52
C GLU A 67 -9.38 -4.26 14.22
N ILE A 68 -8.61 -3.47 13.45
CA ILE A 68 -7.57 -2.59 13.98
C ILE A 68 -8.09 -1.20 14.41
N GLY A 69 -9.40 -0.97 14.37
CA GLY A 69 -10.02 0.27 14.85
C GLY A 69 -9.94 1.47 13.89
N ILE A 70 -9.63 1.25 12.61
CA ILE A 70 -9.75 2.28 11.57
C ILE A 70 -11.23 2.54 11.30
N ALA A 71 -11.66 3.79 11.28
CA ALA A 71 -13.04 4.15 11.02
C ALA A 71 -13.43 3.97 9.54
N PRO A 72 -14.69 3.64 9.21
CA PRO A 72 -15.14 3.59 7.84
C PRO A 72 -15.16 4.99 7.18
N ALA A 73 -14.85 5.05 5.89
CA ALA A 73 -14.90 6.30 5.11
C ALA A 73 -15.39 6.07 3.66
N GLY A 74 -16.03 4.94 3.40
CA GLY A 74 -16.72 4.64 2.15
C GLY A 74 -18.16 5.13 2.14
N ASP A 75 -18.97 4.56 1.25
CA ASP A 75 -20.36 4.98 1.05
C ASP A 75 -21.26 4.57 2.23
N ALA A 76 -22.33 5.35 2.44
CA ALA A 76 -23.34 5.11 3.47
C ALA A 76 -22.79 4.82 4.88
N GLY A 77 -21.59 5.33 5.22
CA GLY A 77 -20.93 5.10 6.51
C GLY A 77 -20.25 3.73 6.64
N GLY A 78 -20.15 2.99 5.53
CA GLY A 78 -19.38 1.74 5.42
C GLY A 78 -17.93 1.98 5.01
N TYR A 79 -17.21 0.88 4.76
CA TYR A 79 -15.83 0.94 4.22
C TYR A 79 -15.81 0.91 2.69
N ILE A 80 -16.83 0.36 2.06
CA ILE A 80 -16.88 0.14 0.62
C ILE A 80 -17.46 1.38 -0.06
N GLN A 81 -16.82 1.82 -1.13
CA GLN A 81 -17.43 2.67 -2.15
C GLN A 81 -17.87 1.76 -3.30
N ASP A 82 -19.16 1.80 -3.62
CA ASP A 82 -19.73 1.05 -4.75
C ASP A 82 -19.53 1.85 -6.04
N VAL A 83 -18.52 1.45 -6.79
CA VAL A 83 -18.14 2.09 -8.06
C VAL A 83 -19.01 1.49 -9.17
N SER A 84 -20.04 2.18 -9.58
CA SER A 84 -20.94 1.73 -10.64
C SER A 84 -21.30 2.87 -11.59
N GLY A 85 -21.36 2.59 -12.88
CA GLY A 85 -21.70 3.59 -13.87
C GLY A 85 -21.19 3.28 -15.27
N GLU A 86 -21.33 4.27 -16.16
CA GLU A 86 -20.77 4.21 -17.50
C GLU A 86 -19.35 4.79 -17.49
N PHE A 87 -18.35 3.96 -17.80
CA PHE A 87 -16.96 4.34 -17.88
C PHE A 87 -16.44 4.22 -19.30
N ASN A 88 -15.47 5.06 -19.67
CA ASN A 88 -14.86 5.08 -20.99
C ASN A 88 -13.54 4.32 -21.00
N PHE A 89 -13.55 3.10 -21.48
CA PHE A 89 -12.38 2.24 -21.63
C PHE A 89 -11.61 2.60 -22.90
N TYR A 90 -10.31 2.74 -22.81
CA TYR A 90 -9.44 3.25 -23.89
C TYR A 90 -9.62 2.52 -25.24
N ARG A 91 -9.80 1.19 -25.22
CA ARG A 91 -9.93 0.37 -26.44
C ARG A 91 -11.36 -0.07 -26.76
N GLU A 92 -12.28 0.06 -25.82
CA GLU A 92 -13.59 -0.58 -25.87
C GLU A 92 -14.76 0.40 -25.84
N GLY A 93 -14.43 1.70 -25.66
CA GLY A 93 -15.42 2.76 -25.55
C GLY A 93 -16.17 2.74 -24.24
N LYS A 94 -17.37 3.30 -24.24
CA LYS A 94 -18.22 3.40 -23.04
C LYS A 94 -18.89 2.08 -22.72
N LYS A 95 -18.77 1.64 -21.45
CA LYS A 95 -19.41 0.44 -20.92
C LYS A 95 -19.97 0.70 -19.53
N GLN A 96 -21.05 0.02 -19.20
CA GLN A 96 -21.48 -0.13 -17.81
C GLN A 96 -20.48 -1.03 -17.10
N TRP A 97 -19.98 -0.54 -15.97
CA TRP A 97 -19.00 -1.24 -15.16
C TRP A 97 -19.33 -1.13 -13.70
N ASN A 98 -18.91 -2.10 -12.93
CA ASN A 98 -18.99 -2.05 -11.48
C ASN A 98 -17.69 -2.59 -10.89
N THR A 99 -17.19 -1.95 -9.88
CA THR A 99 -16.07 -2.36 -9.06
C THR A 99 -16.25 -1.76 -7.66
N ARG A 100 -15.24 -1.78 -6.83
CA ARG A 100 -15.32 -1.26 -5.47
C ARG A 100 -14.00 -0.64 -5.05
N ASN A 101 -14.07 0.37 -4.19
CA ASN A 101 -12.93 0.76 -3.37
C ASN A 101 -13.23 0.40 -1.91
N VAL A 102 -12.18 0.16 -1.14
CA VAL A 102 -12.27 0.09 0.32
C VAL A 102 -11.61 1.31 0.90
N VAL A 103 -12.32 2.05 1.74
CA VAL A 103 -11.84 3.33 2.28
C VAL A 103 -11.97 3.33 3.80
N GLY A 104 -10.84 3.50 4.48
CA GLY A 104 -10.75 3.65 5.92
C GLY A 104 -10.09 4.95 6.34
N ARG A 105 -10.42 5.44 7.53
CA ARG A 105 -9.94 6.72 8.04
C ARG A 105 -9.41 6.60 9.46
N LEU A 106 -8.20 7.09 9.69
CA LEU A 106 -7.62 7.35 10.99
C LEU A 106 -7.59 8.86 11.23
N GLU A 107 -8.44 9.33 12.15
CA GLU A 107 -8.60 10.76 12.40
C GLU A 107 -7.35 11.38 13.02
N GLY A 108 -6.95 12.52 12.49
CA GLY A 108 -5.86 13.33 13.03
C GLY A 108 -6.27 14.06 14.32
N ARG A 109 -5.34 14.15 15.29
CA ARG A 109 -5.60 14.75 16.60
C ARG A 109 -5.21 16.25 16.72
N ASP A 110 -4.51 16.81 15.75
CA ASP A 110 -4.00 18.19 15.82
C ASP A 110 -4.96 19.14 15.13
N GLU A 111 -5.47 20.12 15.85
CA GLU A 111 -6.48 21.07 15.34
C GLU A 111 -6.03 21.87 14.11
N LYS A 112 -4.72 22.01 13.89
CA LYS A 112 -4.16 22.72 12.73
C LYS A 112 -3.82 21.81 11.56
N LEU A 113 -3.58 20.52 11.83
CA LEU A 113 -3.07 19.59 10.84
C LEU A 113 -4.07 18.47 10.47
N LYS A 114 -5.11 18.20 11.26
CA LYS A 114 -6.07 17.11 11.02
C LYS A 114 -6.75 17.20 9.64
N ASP A 115 -6.93 18.40 9.12
CA ASP A 115 -7.53 18.64 7.80
C ASP A 115 -6.51 18.53 6.65
N GLN A 116 -5.24 18.22 6.94
CA GLN A 116 -4.21 17.92 5.94
C GLN A 116 -4.08 16.41 5.86
N VAL A 117 -4.68 15.83 4.83
CA VAL A 117 -4.87 14.39 4.70
C VAL A 117 -3.71 13.74 3.95
N ILE A 118 -3.27 12.59 4.45
CA ILE A 118 -2.35 11.69 3.77
C ILE A 118 -3.15 10.53 3.24
N LEU A 119 -2.97 10.16 1.98
CA LEU A 119 -3.47 8.91 1.41
C LEU A 119 -2.36 7.87 1.39
N LEU A 120 -2.67 6.66 1.88
CA LEU A 120 -1.90 5.45 1.66
C LEU A 120 -2.77 4.50 0.85
N THR A 121 -2.30 4.11 -0.33
CA THR A 121 -3.12 3.41 -1.31
C THR A 121 -2.42 2.18 -1.88
N ALA A 122 -3.21 1.24 -2.41
CA ALA A 122 -2.83 0.08 -3.19
C ALA A 122 -4.04 -0.32 -4.04
N HIS A 123 -3.88 -1.14 -5.08
CA HIS A 123 -5.02 -1.72 -5.76
C HIS A 123 -5.28 -3.17 -5.34
N MET A 124 -6.54 -3.57 -5.26
CA MET A 124 -6.91 -4.89 -4.73
C MET A 124 -7.35 -5.88 -5.80
N ASP A 125 -7.68 -5.42 -6.99
CA ASP A 125 -8.04 -6.27 -8.11
C ASP A 125 -6.79 -6.84 -8.81
N HIS A 126 -7.01 -7.86 -9.62
CA HIS A 126 -6.02 -8.37 -10.56
C HIS A 126 -6.73 -8.99 -11.76
N ILE A 127 -6.05 -9.77 -12.58
CA ILE A 127 -6.55 -10.26 -13.89
C ILE A 127 -7.68 -11.28 -13.74
N GLY A 128 -7.71 -12.07 -12.66
CA GLY A 128 -8.71 -13.12 -12.49
C GLY A 128 -8.37 -14.42 -13.21
N ILE A 129 -9.39 -15.04 -13.81
CA ILE A 129 -9.21 -16.25 -14.61
C ILE A 129 -8.86 -15.86 -16.04
N GLY A 130 -7.70 -16.31 -16.51
CA GLY A 130 -7.18 -15.99 -17.83
C GLY A 130 -6.91 -17.22 -18.71
N LYS A 131 -6.08 -17.02 -19.72
CA LYS A 131 -5.61 -18.12 -20.57
C LYS A 131 -4.65 -19.01 -19.77
N PRO A 132 -4.79 -20.34 -19.87
CA PRO A 132 -3.88 -21.24 -19.16
C PRO A 132 -2.42 -21.08 -19.63
N VAL A 133 -1.52 -20.98 -18.66
CA VAL A 133 -0.06 -21.04 -18.86
C VAL A 133 0.45 -22.23 -18.05
N ASN A 134 1.09 -23.18 -18.71
CA ASN A 134 1.56 -24.44 -18.10
C ASN A 134 0.47 -25.23 -17.34
N GLY A 135 -0.80 -25.08 -17.75
CA GLY A 135 -1.94 -25.78 -17.14
C GLY A 135 -2.63 -25.00 -16.01
N ASP A 136 -2.10 -23.86 -15.59
CA ASP A 136 -2.69 -22.96 -14.63
C ASP A 136 -3.31 -21.74 -15.33
N ASN A 137 -4.52 -21.34 -14.92
CA ASN A 137 -5.27 -20.23 -15.48
C ASN A 137 -5.73 -19.22 -14.43
N ILE A 138 -5.32 -19.38 -13.17
CA ILE A 138 -5.61 -18.43 -12.09
C ILE A 138 -4.44 -17.44 -12.02
N TYR A 139 -4.71 -16.19 -12.31
CA TYR A 139 -3.73 -15.11 -12.18
C TYR A 139 -3.85 -14.55 -10.77
N ASN A 140 -3.08 -15.14 -9.83
CA ASN A 140 -3.23 -14.86 -8.40
C ASN A 140 -2.87 -13.44 -8.01
N GLY A 141 -1.92 -12.79 -8.71
CA GLY A 141 -1.51 -11.41 -8.42
C GLY A 141 -0.95 -11.25 -7.01
N ALA A 142 0.04 -12.07 -6.65
CA ALA A 142 0.61 -12.03 -5.32
C ALA A 142 1.50 -10.81 -5.13
N ASP A 143 2.42 -10.57 -6.07
CA ASP A 143 3.19 -9.33 -6.08
C ASP A 143 2.31 -8.17 -6.55
N ASP A 144 1.53 -8.38 -7.61
CA ASP A 144 0.65 -7.41 -8.25
C ASP A 144 -0.85 -7.64 -7.92
N ASP A 145 -1.53 -6.97 -6.97
CA ASP A 145 -0.95 -6.09 -5.96
C ASP A 145 -1.45 -6.49 -4.56
N ALA A 146 -1.49 -7.82 -4.29
CA ALA A 146 -1.75 -8.26 -2.92
C ALA A 146 -0.64 -7.76 -1.97
N SER A 147 0.61 -7.65 -2.48
CA SER A 147 1.75 -7.19 -1.68
C SER A 147 1.58 -5.74 -1.22
N GLY A 148 1.15 -4.83 -2.09
CA GLY A 148 0.84 -3.45 -1.74
C GLY A 148 -0.36 -3.34 -0.83
N CYS A 149 -1.42 -4.11 -1.06
CA CYS A 149 -2.57 -4.20 -0.15
C CYS A 149 -2.13 -4.56 1.27
N VAL A 150 -1.28 -5.57 1.41
CA VAL A 150 -0.76 -6.00 2.71
C VAL A 150 0.14 -4.93 3.32
N ALA A 151 0.94 -4.21 2.53
CA ALA A 151 1.75 -3.10 3.02
C ALA A 151 0.89 -1.99 3.63
N VAL A 152 -0.13 -1.53 2.90
CA VAL A 152 -1.06 -0.50 3.39
C VAL A 152 -1.77 -0.96 4.66
N LEU A 153 -2.19 -2.23 4.72
CA LEU A 153 -2.82 -2.81 5.90
C LEU A 153 -1.87 -2.84 7.11
N GLN A 154 -0.60 -3.19 6.94
CA GLN A 154 0.38 -3.21 8.04
C GLN A 154 0.74 -1.79 8.51
N LEU A 155 0.84 -0.83 7.58
CA LEU A 155 1.03 0.58 7.92
C LEU A 155 -0.19 1.12 8.70
N ALA A 156 -1.41 0.76 8.29
CA ALA A 156 -2.63 1.11 9.02
C ALA A 156 -2.64 0.53 10.44
N ARG A 157 -2.28 -0.74 10.59
CA ARG A 157 -2.17 -1.43 11.88
C ARG A 157 -1.17 -0.73 12.80
N ALA A 158 0.02 -0.43 12.29
CA ALA A 158 1.06 0.24 13.06
C ALA A 158 0.62 1.64 13.55
N LEU A 159 -0.02 2.42 12.67
CA LEU A 159 -0.52 3.76 13.04
C LEU A 159 -1.70 3.71 14.01
N ALA A 160 -2.59 2.72 13.90
CA ALA A 160 -3.75 2.55 14.77
C ALA A 160 -3.37 2.14 16.20
N HIS A 161 -2.31 1.35 16.37
CA HIS A 161 -1.82 0.90 17.69
C HIS A 161 -1.01 1.95 18.44
N GLU A 162 -0.77 3.11 17.84
CA GLU A 162 -0.03 4.22 18.44
C GLU A 162 -0.97 5.35 18.86
N LYS A 163 -0.39 6.40 19.42
CA LYS A 163 -1.13 7.65 19.61
C LYS A 163 -1.56 8.19 18.24
N ALA A 164 -2.85 8.54 18.12
CA ALA A 164 -3.39 9.10 16.87
C ALA A 164 -2.43 10.14 16.24
N PRO A 165 -2.20 10.10 14.93
CA PRO A 165 -1.28 11.02 14.25
C PRO A 165 -1.80 12.46 14.33
N LYS A 166 -0.96 13.45 14.01
CA LYS A 166 -1.41 14.85 13.93
C LYS A 166 -2.33 15.08 12.73
N ARG A 167 -2.01 14.49 11.59
CA ARG A 167 -2.79 14.53 10.35
C ARG A 167 -3.74 13.37 10.27
N THR A 168 -4.87 13.55 9.62
CA THR A 168 -5.73 12.43 9.21
C THR A 168 -5.01 11.59 8.15
N VAL A 169 -5.10 10.26 8.30
CA VAL A 169 -4.62 9.31 7.30
C VAL A 169 -5.82 8.55 6.74
N ILE A 170 -5.93 8.50 5.44
CA ILE A 170 -6.95 7.72 4.73
C ILE A 170 -6.24 6.58 4.02
N PHE A 171 -6.76 5.38 4.18
CA PHE A 171 -6.30 4.15 3.54
C PHE A 171 -7.29 3.79 2.45
N VAL A 172 -6.81 3.58 1.23
CA VAL A 172 -7.67 3.21 0.09
C VAL A 172 -7.09 1.99 -0.59
N PHE A 173 -7.95 1.01 -0.83
CA PHE A 173 -7.67 -0.10 -1.73
C PHE A 173 -8.57 0.09 -2.94
N PHE A 174 -7.96 0.47 -4.05
CA PHE A 174 -8.67 0.71 -5.29
C PHE A 174 -9.06 -0.60 -5.98
N GLY A 175 -10.15 -0.58 -6.69
CA GLY A 175 -10.51 -1.63 -7.63
C GLY A 175 -10.43 -1.12 -9.06
N SER A 176 -10.30 -2.04 -10.02
CA SER A 176 -10.21 -1.74 -11.46
C SER A 176 -8.95 -1.00 -11.90
N GLU A 177 -7.83 -1.12 -11.20
CA GLU A 177 -6.55 -0.63 -11.71
C GLU A 177 -6.22 -1.34 -13.03
N GLU A 178 -6.29 -2.67 -13.05
CA GLU A 178 -5.98 -3.55 -14.17
C GLU A 178 -6.89 -3.36 -15.40
N THR A 179 -8.02 -2.72 -15.22
CA THR A 179 -9.00 -2.48 -16.27
C THR A 179 -9.15 -1.01 -16.66
N GLY A 180 -8.33 -0.11 -16.07
CA GLY A 180 -8.22 1.29 -16.49
C GLY A 180 -8.62 2.32 -15.44
N GLY A 181 -8.53 1.97 -14.12
CA GLY A 181 -8.62 2.92 -13.02
C GLY A 181 -10.03 3.48 -12.80
N GLN A 182 -11.09 2.64 -12.85
CA GLN A 182 -12.43 3.11 -12.57
C GLN A 182 -12.62 3.45 -11.10
N GLY A 183 -11.90 2.74 -10.21
CA GLY A 183 -11.92 2.98 -8.77
C GLY A 183 -11.33 4.33 -8.40
N ASP A 184 -10.16 4.66 -8.92
CA ASP A 184 -9.49 5.94 -8.68
C ASP A 184 -10.29 7.12 -9.25
N GLN A 185 -10.85 6.96 -10.46
CA GLN A 185 -11.72 7.96 -11.09
C GLN A 185 -12.98 8.23 -10.25
N TYR A 186 -13.61 7.18 -9.72
CA TYR A 186 -14.76 7.33 -8.85
C TYR A 186 -14.38 8.01 -7.53
N PHE A 187 -13.27 7.61 -6.90
CA PHE A 187 -12.76 8.25 -5.69
C PHE A 187 -12.51 9.75 -5.89
N LEU A 188 -11.96 10.14 -7.03
CA LEU A 188 -11.73 11.56 -7.35
C LEU A 188 -13.04 12.35 -7.52
N GLN A 189 -14.12 11.71 -7.93
CA GLN A 189 -15.44 12.33 -8.08
C GLN A 189 -16.23 12.31 -6.76
N HIS A 190 -16.00 11.32 -5.89
CA HIS A 190 -16.71 11.08 -4.64
C HIS A 190 -15.72 10.93 -3.46
N PRO A 191 -14.79 11.89 -3.25
CA PRO A 191 -13.78 11.74 -2.22
C PRO A 191 -14.41 11.89 -0.82
N PRO A 192 -13.95 11.11 0.18
CA PRO A 192 -14.46 11.21 1.55
C PRO A 192 -14.08 12.53 2.25
N VAL A 193 -13.19 13.30 1.65
CA VAL A 193 -12.72 14.61 2.10
C VAL A 193 -12.51 15.52 0.88
N PRO A 194 -12.52 16.85 1.02
CA PRO A 194 -12.21 17.74 -0.10
C PRO A 194 -10.85 17.41 -0.71
N LEU A 195 -10.74 17.23 -2.03
CA LEU A 195 -9.47 16.88 -2.71
C LEU A 195 -8.32 17.82 -2.35
N LYS A 196 -8.62 19.12 -2.16
CA LYS A 196 -7.61 20.13 -1.76
C LYS A 196 -7.01 19.90 -0.36
N SER A 197 -7.65 19.08 0.47
CA SER A 197 -7.13 18.71 1.79
C SER A 197 -6.13 17.57 1.72
N ILE A 198 -6.12 16.80 0.63
CA ILE A 198 -5.16 15.73 0.41
C ILE A 198 -3.81 16.35 0.03
N VAL A 199 -2.84 16.24 0.92
CA VAL A 199 -1.52 16.87 0.73
C VAL A 199 -0.52 15.95 0.07
N VAL A 200 -0.75 14.63 0.15
CA VAL A 200 0.14 13.62 -0.43
C VAL A 200 -0.57 12.29 -0.58
N ASN A 201 -0.19 11.54 -1.60
CA ASN A 201 -0.47 10.13 -1.73
C ASN A 201 0.85 9.34 -1.84
N LEU A 202 0.92 8.25 -1.10
CA LEU A 202 1.88 7.17 -1.28
C LEU A 202 1.09 5.92 -1.62
N GLU A 203 1.27 5.43 -2.80
CA GLU A 203 0.79 4.15 -3.25
C GLU A 203 1.87 3.11 -3.05
N PHE A 204 1.48 1.90 -2.71
CA PHE A 204 2.36 0.75 -2.58
C PHE A 204 1.94 -0.27 -3.61
N GLU A 205 2.86 -0.66 -4.48
CA GLU A 205 2.58 -1.59 -5.57
C GLU A 205 3.81 -2.46 -5.82
N MET A 206 3.60 -3.77 -5.88
CA MET A 206 4.63 -4.76 -6.18
C MET A 206 5.88 -4.60 -5.31
N ILE A 207 5.72 -4.87 -4.02
CA ILE A 207 6.78 -4.79 -3.01
C ILE A 207 7.14 -6.16 -2.41
N GLY A 208 6.62 -7.23 -2.97
CA GLY A 208 6.82 -8.59 -2.47
C GLY A 208 8.13 -9.24 -2.92
N ARG A 209 8.89 -8.61 -3.83
CA ARG A 209 10.13 -9.17 -4.40
C ARG A 209 11.15 -8.07 -4.61
N ALA A 210 12.44 -8.36 -4.31
CA ALA A 210 13.51 -7.39 -4.46
C ALA A 210 13.83 -7.10 -5.94
N ASP A 211 14.02 -5.83 -6.27
CA ASP A 211 14.57 -5.41 -7.57
C ASP A 211 16.09 -5.52 -7.56
N SER A 212 16.64 -6.31 -8.48
CA SER A 212 18.10 -6.46 -8.62
C SER A 212 18.82 -5.23 -9.16
N ALA A 213 18.12 -4.23 -9.64
CA ALA A 213 18.68 -2.97 -10.14
C ALA A 213 19.00 -1.97 -9.03
N VAL A 214 18.53 -2.23 -7.80
CA VAL A 214 18.81 -1.45 -6.60
C VAL A 214 19.42 -2.35 -5.52
N LYS A 215 19.79 -1.81 -4.36
CA LYS A 215 20.29 -2.67 -3.27
C LYS A 215 19.16 -3.51 -2.68
N PRO A 216 19.47 -4.67 -2.10
CA PRO A 216 18.45 -5.59 -1.59
C PRO A 216 17.46 -5.00 -0.56
N ASP A 217 17.88 -3.96 0.16
CA ASP A 217 17.10 -3.27 1.18
C ASP A 217 16.49 -1.94 0.68
N GLU A 218 16.64 -1.62 -0.61
CA GLU A 218 16.11 -0.41 -1.21
C GLU A 218 14.79 -0.68 -1.94
N LEU A 219 13.86 0.26 -1.78
CA LEU A 219 12.67 0.43 -2.61
C LEU A 219 12.91 1.61 -3.55
N TRP A 220 12.13 1.73 -4.58
CA TRP A 220 12.18 2.89 -5.44
C TRP A 220 10.84 3.62 -5.48
N LEU A 221 10.90 4.91 -5.77
CA LEU A 221 9.75 5.79 -5.85
C LEU A 221 9.58 6.28 -7.29
N THR A 222 8.41 6.04 -7.86
CA THR A 222 8.09 6.56 -9.19
C THR A 222 8.15 8.08 -9.19
N GLY A 223 8.79 8.66 -10.21
CA GLY A 223 8.90 10.11 -10.30
C GLY A 223 9.64 10.76 -9.12
N PHE A 224 10.64 10.11 -8.54
CA PHE A 224 11.42 10.56 -7.37
C PHE A 224 11.88 12.03 -7.49
N ASP A 225 12.30 12.45 -8.68
CA ASP A 225 12.78 13.81 -8.95
C ASP A 225 11.66 14.81 -9.31
N ARG A 226 10.40 14.37 -9.34
CA ARG A 226 9.26 15.24 -9.70
C ARG A 226 8.79 16.10 -8.54
N SER A 227 9.06 15.67 -7.31
CA SER A 227 8.67 16.38 -6.10
C SER A 227 9.79 16.35 -5.06
N ASN A 228 9.62 17.09 -3.99
CA ASN A 228 10.54 17.03 -2.85
C ASN A 228 10.20 15.90 -1.86
N LEU A 229 9.23 15.03 -2.16
CA LEU A 229 8.77 13.97 -1.26
C LEU A 229 9.82 12.88 -1.09
N GLY A 230 10.28 12.25 -2.19
CA GLY A 230 11.24 11.15 -2.15
C GLY A 230 12.51 11.47 -1.33
N PRO A 231 13.23 12.56 -1.64
CA PRO A 231 14.39 12.99 -0.85
C PRO A 231 14.08 13.24 0.63
N LYS A 232 12.87 13.71 0.95
CA LYS A 232 12.46 13.93 2.35
C LYS A 232 12.18 12.61 3.08
N LEU A 233 11.48 11.68 2.46
CA LEU A 233 11.25 10.35 3.05
C LEU A 233 12.57 9.62 3.28
N ALA A 234 13.48 9.63 2.29
CA ALA A 234 14.81 9.05 2.41
C ALA A 234 15.60 9.64 3.60
N LYS A 235 15.54 10.97 3.79
CA LYS A 235 16.15 11.64 4.95
C LYS A 235 15.56 11.20 6.29
N HIS A 236 14.34 10.73 6.30
CA HIS A 236 13.63 10.27 7.50
C HIS A 236 13.63 8.74 7.65
N GLY A 237 14.53 8.05 6.96
CA GLY A 237 14.83 6.64 7.14
C GLY A 237 14.16 5.69 6.15
N ALA A 238 13.44 6.21 5.14
CA ALA A 238 13.00 5.37 4.03
C ALA A 238 14.22 4.94 3.20
N HIS A 239 14.31 3.66 2.91
CA HIS A 239 15.31 3.14 1.97
C HIS A 239 14.82 3.33 0.53
N LEU A 240 14.56 4.60 0.16
CA LEU A 240 13.98 4.97 -1.14
C LEU A 240 15.01 5.59 -2.07
N VAL A 241 15.05 5.09 -3.29
CA VAL A 241 15.84 5.64 -4.40
C VAL A 241 14.93 6.02 -5.57
N ALA A 242 15.49 6.62 -6.61
CA ALA A 242 14.75 6.88 -7.85
C ALA A 242 14.47 5.56 -8.59
N ASP A 243 13.33 5.50 -9.30
CA ASP A 243 12.97 4.41 -10.19
C ASP A 243 14.13 4.07 -11.15
N PRO A 244 14.71 2.85 -11.08
CA PRO A 244 15.83 2.43 -11.91
C PRO A 244 15.42 2.07 -13.34
N HIS A 245 14.12 2.10 -13.66
CA HIS A 245 13.54 1.67 -14.93
C HIS A 245 12.88 2.82 -15.72
N PRO A 246 13.58 3.92 -16.05
CA PRO A 246 12.98 5.13 -16.62
C PRO A 246 12.28 4.89 -17.96
N LYS A 247 12.62 3.82 -18.70
CA LYS A 247 11.98 3.45 -19.97
C LYS A 247 10.59 2.87 -19.78
N GLN A 248 10.25 2.40 -18.58
CA GLN A 248 8.95 1.79 -18.29
C GLN A 248 7.86 2.82 -18.01
N SER A 249 8.25 4.07 -17.69
CA SER A 249 7.30 5.15 -17.39
C SER A 249 6.35 4.81 -16.23
N PHE A 250 6.81 4.09 -15.22
CA PHE A 250 6.00 3.59 -14.10
C PHE A 250 5.20 4.67 -13.37
N PHE A 251 5.71 5.91 -13.32
CA PHE A 251 4.96 7.02 -12.72
C PHE A 251 3.55 7.22 -13.30
N GLN A 252 3.29 6.75 -14.52
CA GLN A 252 2.02 6.94 -15.25
C GLN A 252 1.17 5.66 -15.30
N ARG A 253 1.57 4.61 -14.61
CA ARG A 253 1.01 3.27 -14.82
C ARG A 253 0.20 2.73 -13.64
N SER A 254 -0.03 3.53 -12.60
CA SER A 254 -0.84 3.14 -11.46
C SER A 254 -1.75 4.28 -10.99
N ASP A 255 -2.60 4.03 -10.00
CA ASP A 255 -3.64 4.93 -9.49
C ASP A 255 -3.08 6.28 -8.98
N ASN A 256 -1.79 6.31 -8.55
CA ASN A 256 -1.11 7.55 -8.18
C ASN A 256 -1.21 8.62 -9.27
N TYR A 257 -1.20 8.21 -10.54
CA TYR A 257 -1.17 9.17 -11.66
C TYR A 257 -2.46 9.95 -11.80
N ALA A 258 -3.61 9.33 -11.53
CA ALA A 258 -4.89 10.02 -11.53
C ALA A 258 -4.93 11.13 -10.47
N LEU A 259 -4.43 10.85 -9.27
CA LEU A 259 -4.28 11.81 -8.18
C LEU A 259 -3.26 12.92 -8.53
N ALA A 260 -2.14 12.55 -9.15
CA ALA A 260 -1.10 13.50 -9.58
C ALA A 260 -1.64 14.51 -10.62
N LYS A 261 -2.46 14.07 -11.56
CA LYS A 261 -3.14 14.96 -12.52
C LYS A 261 -4.06 15.99 -11.87
N GLN A 262 -4.60 15.70 -10.66
CA GLN A 262 -5.35 16.68 -9.87
C GLN A 262 -4.44 17.67 -9.12
N GLY A 263 -3.13 17.48 -9.19
CA GLY A 263 -2.13 18.34 -8.55
C GLY A 263 -1.68 17.87 -7.18
N ILE A 264 -2.21 16.76 -6.67
CA ILE A 264 -1.76 16.11 -5.43
C ILE A 264 -0.35 15.55 -5.68
N VAL A 265 0.59 15.74 -4.75
CA VAL A 265 1.89 15.04 -4.84
C VAL A 265 1.64 13.56 -4.56
N ALA A 266 1.69 12.75 -5.61
CA ALA A 266 1.31 11.34 -5.60
C ALA A 266 2.37 10.49 -6.31
N HIS A 267 2.84 9.45 -5.66
CA HIS A 267 3.90 8.57 -6.15
C HIS A 267 3.67 7.15 -5.66
N THR A 268 4.13 6.18 -6.44
CA THR A 268 4.14 4.76 -6.07
C THR A 268 5.49 4.35 -5.50
N VAL A 269 5.47 3.65 -4.39
CA VAL A 269 6.60 2.94 -3.78
C VAL A 269 6.57 1.50 -4.26
N SER A 270 7.65 1.02 -4.85
CA SER A 270 7.72 -0.32 -5.43
C SER A 270 9.11 -0.95 -5.26
N SER A 271 9.19 -2.23 -5.52
CA SER A 271 10.45 -2.98 -5.72
C SER A 271 10.36 -3.92 -6.93
N PHE A 272 9.48 -3.62 -7.88
CA PHE A 272 9.28 -4.44 -9.07
C PHE A 272 10.52 -4.49 -9.96
N GLY A 273 11.22 -5.63 -9.94
CA GLY A 273 12.45 -5.88 -10.69
C GLY A 273 12.24 -6.39 -12.12
N LEU A 274 11.11 -6.10 -12.76
CA LEU A 274 10.76 -6.57 -14.12
C LEU A 274 10.79 -8.11 -14.24
N HIS A 275 10.40 -8.84 -13.19
CA HIS A 275 10.33 -10.29 -13.22
C HIS A 275 9.30 -10.79 -14.24
N THR A 276 9.53 -11.98 -14.78
CA THR A 276 8.73 -12.56 -15.87
C THR A 276 7.35 -13.08 -15.42
N ASP A 277 7.10 -13.13 -14.13
CA ASP A 277 5.82 -13.57 -13.57
C ASP A 277 4.74 -12.47 -13.59
N TYR A 278 5.13 -11.21 -13.88
CA TYR A 278 4.20 -10.11 -14.03
C TYR A 278 3.09 -10.44 -15.04
N HIS A 279 1.84 -10.36 -14.61
CA HIS A 279 0.65 -10.73 -15.37
C HIS A 279 0.68 -12.19 -15.87
N GLN A 280 1.21 -13.10 -15.03
CA GLN A 280 1.21 -14.55 -15.27
C GLN A 280 0.59 -15.28 -14.06
N PRO A 281 0.07 -16.51 -14.25
CA PRO A 281 -0.37 -17.33 -13.12
C PRO A 281 0.74 -17.62 -12.10
N SER A 282 2.00 -17.54 -12.51
CA SER A 282 3.17 -17.72 -11.64
C SER A 282 3.46 -16.52 -10.73
N ASP A 283 2.69 -15.41 -10.82
CA ASP A 283 2.68 -14.40 -9.76
C ASP A 283 1.83 -14.88 -8.58
N ASP A 284 2.34 -15.85 -7.87
CA ASP A 284 1.73 -16.54 -6.75
C ASP A 284 2.51 -16.37 -5.44
N VAL A 285 1.93 -16.81 -4.32
CA VAL A 285 2.52 -16.67 -2.97
C VAL A 285 3.86 -17.40 -2.84
N ALA A 286 4.11 -18.46 -3.63
CA ALA A 286 5.35 -19.23 -3.57
C ALA A 286 6.56 -18.43 -4.08
N HIS A 287 6.31 -17.41 -4.89
CA HIS A 287 7.35 -16.53 -5.45
C HIS A 287 7.59 -15.25 -4.64
N ILE A 288 6.86 -15.02 -3.55
CA ILE A 288 7.05 -13.86 -2.66
C ILE A 288 8.26 -14.09 -1.74
N ASP A 289 9.15 -13.09 -1.70
CA ASP A 289 10.21 -12.99 -0.71
C ASP A 289 9.69 -12.29 0.54
N PHE A 290 9.21 -13.07 1.50
CA PHE A 290 8.61 -12.54 2.72
C PHE A 290 9.60 -11.77 3.61
N ASP A 291 10.88 -12.10 3.55
CA ASP A 291 11.90 -11.37 4.32
C ASP A 291 12.13 -9.99 3.70
N HIS A 292 12.17 -9.89 2.37
CA HIS A 292 12.21 -8.62 1.65
C HIS A 292 10.95 -7.80 1.92
N MET A 293 9.78 -8.39 1.76
CA MET A 293 8.48 -7.71 1.94
C MET A 293 8.32 -7.14 3.36
N GLU A 294 8.71 -7.90 4.40
CA GLU A 294 8.71 -7.42 5.78
C GLU A 294 9.66 -6.22 5.95
N GLN A 295 10.88 -6.31 5.43
CA GLN A 295 11.86 -5.23 5.46
C GLN A 295 11.37 -3.99 4.71
N ALA A 296 10.77 -4.16 3.53
CA ALA A 296 10.16 -3.11 2.73
C ALA A 296 9.11 -2.33 3.55
N ILE A 297 8.15 -3.04 4.13
CA ILE A 297 7.10 -2.45 4.97
C ILE A 297 7.71 -1.73 6.18
N HIS A 298 8.64 -2.37 6.88
CA HIS A 298 9.28 -1.78 8.06
C HIS A 298 10.08 -0.53 7.74
N SER A 299 10.75 -0.46 6.58
CA SER A 299 11.50 0.72 6.14
C SER A 299 10.61 1.95 5.97
N MET A 300 9.33 1.75 5.65
CA MET A 300 8.37 2.82 5.43
C MET A 300 7.63 3.27 6.69
N LEU A 301 7.64 2.49 7.78
CA LEU A 301 6.92 2.84 9.02
C LEU A 301 7.39 4.17 9.62
N GLY A 302 8.69 4.36 9.78
CA GLY A 302 9.28 5.60 10.32
C GLY A 302 8.95 6.83 9.47
N PRO A 303 9.23 6.80 8.16
CA PRO A 303 8.90 7.86 7.23
C PRO A 303 7.40 8.22 7.18
N VAL A 304 6.52 7.24 7.17
CA VAL A 304 5.06 7.47 7.18
C VAL A 304 4.61 8.08 8.51
N ARG A 305 5.13 7.59 9.65
CA ARG A 305 4.89 8.21 10.97
C ARG A 305 5.35 9.66 11.02
N TRP A 306 6.54 9.93 10.50
CA TRP A 306 7.05 11.30 10.42
C TRP A 306 6.13 12.17 9.56
N LEU A 307 5.74 11.71 8.38
CA LEU A 307 4.86 12.43 7.47
C LEU A 307 3.51 12.74 8.14
N ALA A 308 2.92 11.77 8.83
CA ALA A 308 1.65 11.91 9.54
C ALA A 308 1.72 12.84 10.78
N ASN A 309 2.92 13.10 11.31
CA ASN A 309 3.11 13.93 12.52
C ASN A 309 3.88 15.23 12.27
N SER A 310 4.32 15.50 11.04
CA SER A 310 5.01 16.74 10.66
C SER A 310 4.04 17.77 10.03
N ASP A 311 4.49 19.00 9.88
CA ASP A 311 3.83 20.04 9.10
C ASP A 311 4.36 20.14 7.66
N PHE A 312 5.28 19.25 7.27
CA PHE A 312 5.85 19.19 5.93
C PHE A 312 4.76 18.95 4.89
N LYS A 313 4.65 19.84 3.91
CA LYS A 313 3.81 19.65 2.72
C LYS A 313 4.72 19.42 1.52
N PRO A 314 4.62 18.27 0.87
CA PRO A 314 5.36 18.06 -0.35
C PRO A 314 4.88 19.01 -1.46
N VAL A 315 5.79 19.36 -2.34
CA VAL A 315 5.52 20.21 -3.49
C VAL A 315 6.16 19.62 -4.74
N TRP A 316 5.50 19.81 -5.87
CA TRP A 316 6.09 19.49 -7.16
C TRP A 316 7.30 20.40 -7.46
N VAL A 317 8.32 19.82 -8.07
CA VAL A 317 9.40 20.59 -8.67
C VAL A 317 8.84 21.36 -9.87
N GLU A 318 9.27 22.60 -10.03
CA GLU A 318 8.84 23.45 -11.13
C GLU A 318 9.02 22.78 -12.50
N GLY A 319 7.96 22.77 -13.31
CA GLY A 319 7.94 22.12 -14.62
C GLY A 319 7.85 20.58 -14.60
N LYS A 320 7.80 19.93 -13.43
CA LYS A 320 7.72 18.46 -13.33
C LYS A 320 6.36 17.91 -12.88
N LYS A 321 5.38 18.76 -12.60
CA LYS A 321 4.00 18.34 -12.39
C LYS A 321 3.44 17.69 -13.67
N PRO A 322 2.65 16.58 -13.61
CA PRO A 322 2.04 15.94 -14.78
C PRO A 322 0.94 16.81 -15.40
#